data_ad63295fbd0c31f7bc7ed54e4e30ac08
#
_entry.id   ad63295fbd0c31f7bc7ed54e4e30ac08
#
_cell.length_a   1.000
_cell.length_b   1.000
_cell.length_c   1.000
_cell.angle_alpha   90.00
_cell.angle_beta   90.00
_cell.angle_gamma   90.00
#
_symmetry.space_group_name_H-M   'P 1'
#
loop_
_entity.id
_entity.type
_entity.pdbx_description
1 polymer ?
#
loop_
_entity_poly.entity_id
_entity_poly.type
_entity_poly.pdbx_seq_one_letter_code
_entity_poly.pdbx_strand_id
1 'polypeptide(L)'
;MNGGGGGGNSAYGHQRFRRSKSHFADRITADGRDGWPVEAGLYRLVVSRACPWASRAVISRRLLGLEDALSMAIADPVQDDRSWRFTLDPGDRDPVLGIRYLSEAYDKRETGYPGGVSVPAVVDVPSGRLVTNDYQRITLDLATEWRSLHRAGAPDLYPKELRDEIDTVMGEVYTDVNNGVYRAGFATEQEEYEEACAAVFRRLELLTPRLAGQRYLVGDTITEADVRLFTTLVRFDAVYHGHFKCNRWKLTENQVLWAYARDLYQTPGFGDTVDFDHIKRHYYQVHNGINPTRIVPLGPDLAGWLTPHERERLGGRPFGDGSPPGPVHAGEEVPPRGRP
;
A
#
# COMPACT_ATOMS: atom_id res chain seq x y z
N MET A 1 34.28 -23.52 17.03
CA MET A 1 34.38 -22.84 15.73
C MET A 1 33.05 -22.09 15.53
N ASN A 2 33.12 -20.76 15.70
CA ASN A 2 31.97 -19.88 15.69
C ASN A 2 31.53 -19.64 14.27
N GLY A 3 30.30 -20.03 13.95
CA GLY A 3 29.62 -19.63 12.73
C GLY A 3 28.81 -18.37 12.98
N GLY A 4 29.32 -17.23 12.51
CA GLY A 4 28.58 -15.95 12.54
C GLY A 4 27.35 -16.00 11.67
N GLY A 5 26.19 -15.90 12.28
CA GLY A 5 24.92 -15.69 11.61
C GLY A 5 24.83 -14.26 11.12
N GLY A 6 24.69 -14.08 9.80
CA GLY A 6 24.39 -12.79 9.17
C GLY A 6 23.04 -12.25 9.66
N GLY A 7 23.09 -11.11 10.33
CA GLY A 7 21.91 -10.38 10.76
C GLY A 7 21.22 -9.71 9.57
N GLY A 8 20.26 -10.38 8.97
CA GLY A 8 19.28 -9.68 8.15
C GLY A 8 18.54 -8.70 9.05
N ASN A 9 18.41 -7.45 8.58
CA ASN A 9 17.69 -6.39 9.28
C ASN A 9 16.19 -6.73 9.29
N SER A 10 15.80 -7.77 10.06
CA SER A 10 14.40 -8.06 10.31
C SER A 10 13.93 -7.06 11.38
N ALA A 11 13.08 -6.15 10.98
CA ALA A 11 12.30 -5.31 11.89
C ALA A 11 11.42 -6.16 12.86
N TYR A 12 11.64 -7.47 12.92
CA TYR A 12 10.83 -8.50 13.54
C TYR A 12 11.73 -9.39 14.44
N GLY A 13 12.24 -8.82 15.53
CA GLY A 13 12.88 -9.60 16.60
C GLY A 13 11.83 -10.32 17.45
N HIS A 14 12.26 -11.23 18.34
CA HIS A 14 11.46 -12.05 19.27
C HIS A 14 10.55 -11.27 20.25
N GLN A 15 10.12 -10.08 19.91
CA GLN A 15 9.16 -9.28 20.66
C GLN A 15 7.87 -9.16 19.88
N ARG A 16 6.75 -9.04 20.62
CA ARG A 16 5.42 -8.73 20.09
C ARG A 16 5.53 -7.75 18.91
N PHE A 17 5.03 -8.12 17.73
CA PHE A 17 5.13 -7.27 16.55
C PHE A 17 4.60 -5.87 16.83
N ARG A 18 5.49 -4.89 16.79
CA ARG A 18 5.15 -3.47 16.90
C ARG A 18 5.73 -2.75 15.69
N ARG A 19 4.84 -2.14 14.90
CA ARG A 19 5.29 -1.30 13.80
C ARG A 19 5.95 -0.04 14.34
N SER A 20 7.18 0.23 13.91
CA SER A 20 7.88 1.46 14.23
C SER A 20 7.13 2.67 13.67
N LYS A 21 7.16 3.79 14.39
CA LYS A 21 6.71 5.07 13.85
C LYS A 21 7.65 5.48 12.71
N SER A 22 7.11 6.22 11.74
CA SER A 22 7.93 6.84 10.70
C SER A 22 8.93 7.81 11.35
N HIS A 23 10.21 7.67 11.01
CA HIS A 23 11.26 8.54 11.56
C HIS A 23 11.27 9.89 10.84
N PHE A 24 11.12 9.85 9.53
CA PHE A 24 11.05 11.05 8.69
C PHE A 24 9.59 11.38 8.39
N ALA A 25 9.06 12.38 9.09
CA ALA A 25 7.63 12.74 9.04
C ALA A 25 7.41 14.19 8.56
N ASP A 26 8.38 14.77 7.87
CA ASP A 26 8.22 16.09 7.24
C ASP A 26 7.09 16.02 6.21
N ARG A 27 6.38 17.14 6.06
CA ARG A 27 5.24 17.21 5.14
C ARG A 27 5.58 18.05 3.93
N ILE A 28 5.03 17.67 2.80
CA ILE A 28 5.04 18.48 1.58
C ILE A 28 3.72 19.21 1.54
N THR A 29 3.75 20.53 1.75
CA THR A 29 2.56 21.34 1.98
C THR A 29 2.44 22.48 0.99
N ALA A 30 1.18 22.92 0.75
CA ALA A 30 0.89 23.98 -0.21
C ALA A 30 1.61 25.31 0.12
N ASP A 31 1.80 25.60 1.41
CA ASP A 31 2.49 26.79 1.91
C ASP A 31 3.97 26.57 2.22
N GLY A 32 4.47 25.35 2.06
CA GLY A 32 5.89 25.02 2.32
C GLY A 32 6.33 25.17 3.77
N ARG A 33 5.40 25.14 4.75
CA ARG A 33 5.68 25.41 6.18
C ARG A 33 6.72 24.47 6.81
N ASP A 34 6.86 23.25 6.29
CA ASP A 34 7.88 22.28 6.75
C ASP A 34 9.17 22.33 5.89
N GLY A 35 9.32 23.36 5.05
CA GLY A 35 10.47 23.52 4.16
C GLY A 35 10.35 22.76 2.83
N TRP A 36 9.24 22.07 2.59
CA TRP A 36 8.97 21.28 1.39
C TRP A 36 7.67 21.76 0.72
N PRO A 37 7.75 22.67 -0.26
CA PRO A 37 6.56 23.18 -0.95
C PRO A 37 5.99 22.14 -1.94
N VAL A 38 4.69 22.20 -2.19
CA VAL A 38 4.07 21.46 -3.29
C VAL A 38 4.47 22.09 -4.61
N GLU A 39 5.26 21.36 -5.39
CA GLU A 39 5.74 21.79 -6.70
C GLU A 39 5.83 20.60 -7.64
N ALA A 40 5.30 20.74 -8.86
CA ALA A 40 5.31 19.69 -9.85
C ALA A 40 6.73 19.32 -10.31
N GLY A 41 7.02 18.02 -10.34
CA GLY A 41 8.32 17.52 -10.77
C GLY A 41 9.45 17.58 -9.73
N LEU A 42 9.20 18.21 -8.57
CA LEU A 42 10.22 18.36 -7.53
C LEU A 42 10.46 17.07 -6.74
N TYR A 43 9.50 16.17 -6.70
CA TYR A 43 9.55 14.98 -5.86
C TYR A 43 9.38 13.69 -6.67
N ARG A 44 9.95 12.61 -6.10
CA ARG A 44 9.79 11.26 -6.61
C ARG A 44 9.25 10.35 -5.52
N LEU A 45 8.11 9.70 -5.80
CA LEU A 45 7.51 8.69 -4.93
C LEU A 45 8.18 7.35 -5.18
N VAL A 46 8.88 6.82 -4.18
CA VAL A 46 9.49 5.50 -4.24
C VAL A 46 8.57 4.47 -3.61
N VAL A 47 8.25 3.42 -4.35
CA VAL A 47 7.31 2.38 -3.96
C VAL A 47 7.83 0.98 -4.26
N SER A 48 7.24 -0.01 -3.62
CA SER A 48 7.21 -1.38 -4.12
C SER A 48 5.75 -1.78 -4.32
N ARG A 49 5.40 -2.34 -5.46
CA ARG A 49 4.03 -2.82 -5.75
C ARG A 49 3.58 -3.92 -4.80
N ALA A 50 4.53 -4.60 -4.16
CA ALA A 50 4.26 -5.58 -3.12
C ALA A 50 3.71 -4.94 -1.82
N CYS A 51 4.19 -3.75 -1.46
CA CYS A 51 3.91 -3.11 -0.18
C CYS A 51 2.49 -2.52 -0.12
N PRO A 52 1.61 -2.94 0.81
CA PRO A 52 0.25 -2.39 0.92
C PRO A 52 0.24 -0.92 1.34
N TRP A 53 1.25 -0.50 2.11
CA TRP A 53 1.38 0.90 2.53
C TRP A 53 1.73 1.81 1.36
N ALA A 54 2.62 1.36 0.48
CA ALA A 54 2.97 2.07 -0.75
C ALA A 54 1.81 2.06 -1.76
N SER A 55 1.05 0.97 -1.85
CA SER A 55 -0.10 0.87 -2.76
C SER A 55 -1.15 1.94 -2.49
N ARG A 56 -1.34 2.39 -1.24
CA ARG A 56 -2.23 3.52 -0.91
C ARG A 56 -1.80 4.78 -1.66
N ALA A 57 -0.51 5.12 -1.58
CA ALA A 57 0.02 6.31 -2.24
C ALA A 57 -0.04 6.19 -3.77
N VAL A 58 0.18 5.00 -4.33
CA VAL A 58 0.03 4.75 -5.78
C VAL A 58 -1.41 4.96 -6.23
N ILE A 59 -2.39 4.38 -5.51
CA ILE A 59 -3.82 4.52 -5.82
C ILE A 59 -4.24 5.99 -5.69
N SER A 60 -3.91 6.67 -4.58
CA SER A 60 -4.27 8.07 -4.39
C SER A 60 -3.65 8.96 -5.47
N ARG A 61 -2.35 8.79 -5.77
CA ARG A 61 -1.66 9.51 -6.86
C ARG A 61 -2.39 9.32 -8.20
N ARG A 62 -2.81 8.09 -8.49
CA ARG A 62 -3.49 7.70 -9.72
C ARG A 62 -4.91 8.29 -9.82
N LEU A 63 -5.70 8.21 -8.76
CA LEU A 63 -7.06 8.76 -8.69
C LEU A 63 -7.06 10.29 -8.83
N LEU A 64 -6.08 10.94 -8.21
CA LEU A 64 -5.93 12.39 -8.19
C LEU A 64 -5.25 12.94 -9.47
N GLY A 65 -4.68 12.07 -10.33
CA GLY A 65 -4.01 12.47 -11.57
C GLY A 65 -2.72 13.22 -11.34
N LEU A 66 -1.93 12.77 -10.37
CA LEU A 66 -0.67 13.41 -9.97
C LEU A 66 0.56 12.83 -10.68
N GLU A 67 0.38 12.01 -11.73
CA GLU A 67 1.47 11.29 -12.38
C GLU A 67 2.53 12.21 -12.98
N ASP A 68 2.11 13.33 -13.57
CA ASP A 68 3.03 14.34 -14.12
C ASP A 68 3.66 15.22 -13.04
N ALA A 69 2.99 15.39 -11.89
CA ALA A 69 3.46 16.23 -10.81
C ALA A 69 4.40 15.51 -9.83
N LEU A 70 4.15 14.23 -9.60
CA LEU A 70 4.89 13.37 -8.66
C LEU A 70 5.33 12.10 -9.40
N SER A 71 6.54 12.10 -9.92
CA SER A 71 7.08 10.93 -10.62
C SER A 71 7.24 9.73 -9.68
N MET A 72 7.24 8.50 -10.22
CA MET A 72 7.29 7.29 -9.40
C MET A 72 8.48 6.39 -9.77
N ALA A 73 9.14 5.84 -8.73
CA ALA A 73 10.15 4.79 -8.83
C ALA A 73 9.58 3.48 -8.26
N ILE A 74 9.77 2.38 -8.98
CA ILE A 74 9.28 1.06 -8.59
C ILE A 74 10.47 0.18 -8.22
N ALA A 75 10.62 -0.10 -6.91
CA ALA A 75 11.66 -1.00 -6.43
C ALA A 75 11.32 -2.47 -6.70
N ASP A 76 12.37 -3.29 -6.86
CA ASP A 76 12.26 -4.74 -6.94
C ASP A 76 11.44 -5.29 -5.77
N PRO A 77 10.51 -6.23 -5.97
CA PRO A 77 9.75 -6.83 -4.89
C PRO A 77 10.62 -7.59 -3.89
N VAL A 78 11.79 -8.04 -4.28
CA VAL A 78 12.73 -8.79 -3.43
C VAL A 78 13.89 -7.87 -3.02
N GLN A 79 13.74 -7.25 -1.84
CA GLN A 79 14.82 -6.46 -1.24
C GLN A 79 15.95 -7.37 -0.72
N ASP A 80 17.16 -6.82 -0.64
CA ASP A 80 18.30 -7.47 0.01
C ASP A 80 18.61 -6.82 1.38
N ASP A 81 19.70 -7.26 2.03
CA ASP A 81 20.10 -6.81 3.37
C ASP A 81 20.42 -5.31 3.43
N ARG A 82 20.68 -4.66 2.30
CA ARG A 82 20.97 -3.23 2.22
C ARG A 82 19.71 -2.39 2.17
N SER A 83 18.68 -2.81 1.43
CA SER A 83 17.42 -2.06 1.28
C SER A 83 16.62 -2.52 0.05
N TRP A 84 15.63 -1.70 -0.31
CA TRP A 84 14.92 -1.70 -1.58
C TRP A 84 15.87 -1.28 -2.70
N ARG A 85 15.88 -2.02 -3.81
CA ARG A 85 16.79 -1.85 -4.94
C ARG A 85 16.03 -1.60 -6.24
N PHE A 86 16.71 -1.00 -7.22
CA PHE A 86 16.11 -0.61 -8.51
C PHE A 86 16.57 -1.50 -9.67
N THR A 87 16.57 -2.82 -9.48
CA THR A 87 16.99 -3.81 -10.49
C THR A 87 15.97 -4.01 -11.62
N LEU A 88 14.82 -3.33 -11.55
CA LEU A 88 13.83 -3.30 -12.63
C LEU A 88 14.19 -2.23 -13.69
N ASP A 89 15.05 -1.30 -13.35
CA ASP A 89 15.47 -0.20 -14.22
C ASP A 89 16.80 -0.53 -14.95
N PRO A 90 17.05 0.08 -16.11
CA PRO A 90 18.30 -0.11 -16.85
C PRO A 90 19.54 0.24 -16.00
N GLY A 91 20.50 -0.67 -15.95
CA GLY A 91 21.72 -0.50 -15.17
C GLY A 91 21.54 -0.63 -13.66
N ASP A 92 20.45 -1.25 -13.20
CA ASP A 92 20.09 -1.46 -11.79
C ASP A 92 20.11 -0.16 -10.98
N ARG A 93 19.53 0.92 -11.55
CA ARG A 93 19.58 2.26 -10.99
C ARG A 93 18.32 3.04 -11.36
N ASP A 94 17.69 3.70 -10.38
CA ASP A 94 16.60 4.63 -10.67
C ASP A 94 17.07 5.73 -11.64
N PRO A 95 16.37 5.93 -12.77
CA PRO A 95 16.85 6.84 -13.83
C PRO A 95 16.79 8.33 -13.46
N VAL A 96 16.00 8.70 -12.44
CA VAL A 96 15.83 10.08 -12.00
C VAL A 96 16.75 10.41 -10.83
N LEU A 97 16.75 9.57 -9.80
CA LEU A 97 17.54 9.78 -8.59
C LEU A 97 18.99 9.32 -8.74
N GLY A 98 19.30 8.49 -9.75
CA GLY A 98 20.63 7.94 -9.98
C GLY A 98 21.13 6.98 -8.90
N ILE A 99 20.28 6.50 -8.00
CA ILE A 99 20.61 5.60 -6.88
C ILE A 99 20.32 4.13 -7.23
N ARG A 100 21.06 3.22 -6.63
CA ARG A 100 20.85 1.77 -6.73
C ARG A 100 19.96 1.21 -5.62
N TYR A 101 20.01 1.85 -4.45
CA TYR A 101 19.29 1.48 -3.23
C TYR A 101 18.58 2.67 -2.65
N LEU A 102 17.38 2.47 -2.15
CA LEU A 102 16.65 3.52 -1.46
C LEU A 102 17.38 4.01 -0.19
N SER A 103 18.18 3.15 0.45
CA SER A 103 19.03 3.51 1.60
C SER A 103 19.97 4.70 1.29
N GLU A 104 20.37 4.90 0.04
CA GLU A 104 21.21 6.06 -0.34
C GLU A 104 20.48 7.40 -0.14
N ALA A 105 19.16 7.46 -0.36
CA ALA A 105 18.37 8.65 -0.10
C ALA A 105 18.16 8.91 1.40
N TYR A 106 18.05 7.83 2.20
CA TYR A 106 18.00 7.92 3.65
C TYR A 106 19.33 8.43 4.23
N ASP A 107 20.46 7.88 3.76
CA ASP A 107 21.80 8.29 4.19
C ASP A 107 22.11 9.75 3.81
N LYS A 108 21.66 10.21 2.63
CA LYS A 108 21.72 11.63 2.25
C LYS A 108 20.88 12.54 3.15
N ARG A 109 19.80 12.04 3.73
CA ARG A 109 18.97 12.79 4.69
C ARG A 109 19.62 12.84 6.07
N GLU A 110 20.12 11.70 6.55
CA GLU A 110 20.75 11.50 7.83
C GLU A 110 21.89 10.49 7.69
N THR A 111 23.13 10.99 7.64
CA THR A 111 24.32 10.15 7.43
C THR A 111 24.44 9.07 8.49
N GLY A 112 24.57 7.82 8.06
CA GLY A 112 24.65 6.66 8.94
C GLY A 112 23.32 6.29 9.59
N TYR A 113 22.18 6.63 8.98
CA TYR A 113 20.84 6.30 9.51
C TYR A 113 20.73 4.83 9.93
N PRO A 114 20.48 4.56 11.22
CA PRO A 114 20.52 3.19 11.75
C PRO A 114 19.19 2.45 11.64
N GLY A 115 18.13 3.14 11.19
CA GLY A 115 16.77 2.57 11.15
C GLY A 115 16.46 1.80 9.89
N GLY A 116 15.27 1.22 9.85
CA GLY A 116 14.78 0.47 8.68
C GLY A 116 14.41 1.40 7.52
N VAL A 117 14.80 1.00 6.31
CA VAL A 117 14.44 1.68 5.06
C VAL A 117 13.11 1.15 4.57
N SER A 118 12.10 2.00 4.49
CA SER A 118 10.72 1.61 4.16
C SER A 118 10.16 2.32 2.94
N VAL A 119 9.16 1.72 2.33
CA VAL A 119 8.31 2.32 1.29
C VAL A 119 6.85 2.39 1.79
N PRO A 120 6.04 3.40 1.37
CA PRO A 120 6.40 4.48 0.46
C PRO A 120 7.44 5.43 1.06
N ALA A 121 8.21 6.06 0.18
CA ALA A 121 9.13 7.12 0.53
C ALA A 121 9.03 8.24 -0.51
N VAL A 122 9.08 9.49 -0.08
CA VAL A 122 9.13 10.63 -1.00
C VAL A 122 10.52 11.27 -0.93
N VAL A 123 11.15 11.38 -2.08
CA VAL A 123 12.52 11.89 -2.21
C VAL A 123 12.49 13.20 -2.99
N ASP A 124 13.18 14.19 -2.49
CA ASP A 124 13.44 15.45 -3.20
C ASP A 124 14.43 15.19 -4.33
N VAL A 125 14.02 15.45 -5.56
CA VAL A 125 14.81 15.12 -6.77
C VAL A 125 16.11 15.90 -6.84
N PRO A 126 16.13 17.25 -6.63
CA PRO A 126 17.36 18.03 -6.73
C PRO A 126 18.45 17.62 -5.73
N SER A 127 18.09 17.34 -4.49
CA SER A 127 19.07 16.97 -3.46
C SER A 127 19.30 15.46 -3.35
N GLY A 128 18.38 14.66 -3.83
CA GLY A 128 18.33 13.22 -3.65
C GLY A 128 18.09 12.79 -2.19
N ARG A 129 17.63 13.71 -1.33
CA ARG A 129 17.37 13.46 0.09
C ARG A 129 15.95 12.95 0.31
N LEU A 130 15.81 12.00 1.23
CA LEU A 130 14.48 11.61 1.70
C LEU A 130 13.77 12.80 2.35
N VAL A 131 12.52 13.05 1.97
CA VAL A 131 11.64 14.01 2.64
C VAL A 131 10.85 13.30 3.74
N THR A 132 10.08 12.29 3.36
CA THR A 132 9.20 11.60 4.29
C THR A 132 9.01 10.11 3.92
N ASN A 133 8.82 9.28 4.93
CA ASN A 133 8.33 7.91 4.81
C ASN A 133 7.07 7.69 5.67
N ASP A 134 6.36 8.77 6.02
CA ASP A 134 5.14 8.68 6.80
C ASP A 134 3.95 8.20 5.96
N TYR A 135 3.87 6.88 5.82
CA TYR A 135 2.83 6.20 5.06
C TYR A 135 1.39 6.49 5.53
N GLN A 136 1.22 6.99 6.75
CA GLN A 136 -0.09 7.37 7.28
C GLN A 136 -0.51 8.75 6.77
N ARG A 137 0.46 9.64 6.54
CA ARG A 137 0.23 11.02 6.19
C ARG A 137 0.33 11.30 4.69
N ILE A 138 1.21 10.63 3.96
CA ILE A 138 1.46 10.87 2.53
C ILE A 138 0.15 10.95 1.73
N THR A 139 -0.77 9.98 1.87
CA THR A 139 -2.01 9.97 1.08
C THR A 139 -2.97 11.09 1.44
N LEU A 140 -3.04 11.45 2.73
CA LEU A 140 -3.85 12.59 3.18
C LEU A 140 -3.28 13.92 2.65
N ASP A 141 -1.95 14.06 2.60
CA ASP A 141 -1.32 15.24 2.03
C ASP A 141 -1.55 15.31 0.52
N LEU A 142 -1.44 14.19 -0.20
CA LEU A 142 -1.80 14.13 -1.62
C LEU A 142 -3.26 14.57 -1.84
N ALA A 143 -4.19 14.16 -0.98
CA ALA A 143 -5.61 14.49 -1.09
C ALA A 143 -5.94 15.94 -0.68
N THR A 144 -5.12 16.60 0.14
CA THR A 144 -5.44 17.92 0.72
C THR A 144 -4.48 19.03 0.29
N GLU A 145 -3.19 18.85 0.49
CA GLU A 145 -2.17 19.87 0.23
C GLU A 145 -1.89 20.01 -1.29
N TRP A 146 -2.00 18.92 -2.05
CA TRP A 146 -1.68 18.87 -3.48
C TRP A 146 -2.86 19.21 -4.41
N ARG A 147 -3.97 19.71 -3.88
CA ARG A 147 -5.21 20.00 -4.66
C ARG A 147 -5.00 20.87 -5.90
N SER A 148 -4.08 21.81 -5.86
CA SER A 148 -3.77 22.68 -7.00
C SER A 148 -3.20 21.93 -8.22
N LEU A 149 -2.67 20.74 -8.01
CA LEU A 149 -2.08 19.89 -9.04
C LEU A 149 -3.00 18.70 -9.42
N HIS A 150 -4.17 18.57 -8.80
CA HIS A 150 -5.11 17.52 -9.15
C HIS A 150 -5.63 17.71 -10.58
N ARG A 151 -5.82 16.58 -11.29
CA ARG A 151 -6.50 16.61 -12.57
C ARG A 151 -7.94 17.16 -12.47
N ALA A 152 -8.45 17.69 -13.55
CA ALA A 152 -9.88 18.03 -13.63
C ALA A 152 -10.73 16.77 -13.43
N GLY A 153 -11.77 16.87 -12.59
CA GLY A 153 -12.65 15.75 -12.27
C GLY A 153 -12.02 14.68 -11.35
N ALA A 154 -10.94 15.00 -10.64
CA ALA A 154 -10.44 14.13 -9.57
C ALA A 154 -11.46 14.02 -8.42
N PRO A 155 -11.63 12.82 -7.80
CA PRO A 155 -12.49 12.68 -6.64
C PRO A 155 -11.91 13.39 -5.41
N ASP A 156 -12.77 13.85 -4.49
CA ASP A 156 -12.30 14.25 -3.15
C ASP A 156 -12.21 13.01 -2.26
N LEU A 157 -10.99 12.51 -2.05
CA LEU A 157 -10.76 11.31 -1.24
C LEU A 157 -10.88 11.56 0.26
N TYR A 158 -10.92 12.83 0.70
CA TYR A 158 -10.99 13.21 2.10
C TYR A 158 -11.85 14.47 2.31
N PRO A 159 -13.14 14.40 1.93
CA PRO A 159 -14.06 15.53 2.01
C PRO A 159 -14.26 15.99 3.44
N LYS A 160 -14.27 17.31 3.62
CA LYS A 160 -14.21 17.96 4.95
C LYS A 160 -15.33 17.50 5.88
N GLU A 161 -16.53 17.35 5.36
CA GLU A 161 -17.74 16.98 6.10
C GLU A 161 -17.81 15.53 6.54
N LEU A 162 -16.98 14.66 5.96
CA LEU A 162 -16.93 13.23 6.29
C LEU A 162 -15.65 12.83 7.04
N ARG A 163 -14.75 13.76 7.35
CA ARG A 163 -13.43 13.46 7.93
C ARG A 163 -13.49 12.70 9.23
N ASP A 164 -14.38 13.09 10.14
CA ASP A 164 -14.48 12.44 11.46
C ASP A 164 -14.88 10.96 11.31
N GLU A 165 -15.79 10.66 10.37
CA GLU A 165 -16.19 9.28 10.10
C GLU A 165 -15.10 8.52 9.35
N ILE A 166 -14.47 9.15 8.35
CA ILE A 166 -13.34 8.57 7.60
C ILE A 166 -12.20 8.22 8.57
N ASP A 167 -11.83 9.14 9.47
CA ASP A 167 -10.75 8.93 10.43
C ASP A 167 -11.07 7.80 11.40
N THR A 168 -12.32 7.72 11.87
CA THR A 168 -12.78 6.63 12.73
C THR A 168 -12.64 5.28 12.02
N VAL A 169 -13.19 5.15 10.82
CA VAL A 169 -13.13 3.91 10.03
C VAL A 169 -11.69 3.56 9.68
N MET A 170 -10.88 4.54 9.27
CA MET A 170 -9.46 4.31 8.98
C MET A 170 -8.68 3.82 10.21
N GLY A 171 -8.95 4.39 11.39
CA GLY A 171 -8.30 3.99 12.65
C GLY A 171 -8.63 2.54 13.02
N GLU A 172 -9.90 2.17 12.92
CA GLU A 172 -10.38 0.80 13.17
C GLU A 172 -9.81 -0.21 12.17
N VAL A 173 -9.89 0.11 10.87
CA VAL A 173 -9.34 -0.71 9.78
C VAL A 173 -7.82 -0.85 9.92
N TYR A 174 -7.12 0.23 10.27
CA TYR A 174 -5.68 0.17 10.49
C TYR A 174 -5.32 -0.79 11.62
N THR A 175 -5.97 -0.64 12.77
CA THR A 175 -5.62 -1.40 13.97
C THR A 175 -5.93 -2.89 13.81
N ASP A 176 -7.15 -3.19 13.36
CA ASP A 176 -7.66 -4.56 13.37
C ASP A 176 -7.33 -5.32 12.09
N VAL A 177 -7.30 -4.65 10.92
CA VAL A 177 -7.14 -5.30 9.61
C VAL A 177 -5.76 -5.06 9.02
N ASN A 178 -5.42 -3.80 8.67
CA ASN A 178 -4.18 -3.54 7.94
C ASN A 178 -2.93 -3.93 8.73
N ASN A 179 -2.88 -3.60 10.01
CA ASN A 179 -1.81 -3.99 10.92
C ASN A 179 -2.07 -5.35 11.57
N GLY A 180 -3.34 -5.73 11.72
CA GLY A 180 -3.78 -6.98 12.31
C GLY A 180 -3.24 -8.21 11.59
N VAL A 181 -3.28 -8.24 10.24
CA VAL A 181 -2.73 -9.35 9.45
C VAL A 181 -1.22 -9.52 9.67
N TYR A 182 -0.47 -8.43 9.92
CA TYR A 182 0.95 -8.49 10.26
C TYR A 182 1.18 -8.97 11.69
N ARG A 183 0.36 -8.51 12.64
CA ARG A 183 0.41 -9.02 14.01
C ARG A 183 0.18 -10.53 14.06
N ALA A 184 -0.79 -11.03 13.30
CA ALA A 184 -1.03 -12.47 13.17
C ALA A 184 0.14 -13.18 12.48
N GLY A 185 0.60 -12.66 11.34
CA GLY A 185 1.62 -13.31 10.52
C GLY A 185 3.00 -13.40 11.16
N PHE A 186 3.37 -12.42 11.99
CA PHE A 186 4.66 -12.34 12.69
C PHE A 186 4.56 -12.69 14.18
N ALA A 187 3.41 -13.18 14.66
CA ALA A 187 3.28 -13.67 16.02
C ALA A 187 4.22 -14.87 16.25
N THR A 188 4.91 -14.86 17.40
CA THR A 188 5.77 -15.96 17.84
C THR A 188 5.12 -16.81 18.93
N GLU A 189 4.03 -16.30 19.53
CA GLU A 189 3.24 -16.96 20.54
C GLU A 189 1.82 -17.23 20.05
N GLN A 190 1.26 -18.38 20.45
CA GLN A 190 -0.07 -18.82 20.01
C GLN A 190 -1.15 -17.81 20.40
N GLU A 191 -1.13 -17.33 21.64
CA GLU A 191 -2.11 -16.37 22.16
C GLU A 191 -2.10 -15.04 21.37
N GLU A 192 -0.91 -14.52 21.02
CA GLU A 192 -0.77 -13.32 20.21
C GLU A 192 -1.34 -13.49 18.79
N TYR A 193 -1.10 -14.65 18.20
CA TYR A 193 -1.68 -15.00 16.91
C TYR A 193 -3.20 -15.06 16.97
N GLU A 194 -3.75 -15.76 17.97
CA GLU A 194 -5.20 -15.92 18.13
C GLU A 194 -5.89 -14.59 18.35
N GLU A 195 -5.34 -13.73 19.23
CA GLU A 195 -5.85 -12.38 19.47
C GLU A 195 -5.88 -11.55 18.18
N ALA A 196 -4.76 -11.52 17.45
CA ALA A 196 -4.63 -10.72 16.24
C ALA A 196 -5.53 -11.25 15.11
N CYS A 197 -5.55 -12.56 14.91
CA CYS A 197 -6.38 -13.21 13.90
C CYS A 197 -7.87 -13.00 14.19
N ALA A 198 -8.30 -13.16 15.45
CA ALA A 198 -9.67 -12.90 15.86
C ALA A 198 -10.08 -11.44 15.64
N ALA A 199 -9.18 -10.47 15.88
CA ALA A 199 -9.45 -9.05 15.64
C ALA A 199 -9.65 -8.75 14.15
N VAL A 200 -8.81 -9.32 13.27
CA VAL A 200 -8.97 -9.20 11.81
C VAL A 200 -10.36 -9.64 11.38
N PHE A 201 -10.76 -10.86 11.71
CA PHE A 201 -12.03 -11.41 11.24
C PHE A 201 -13.24 -10.73 11.87
N ARG A 202 -13.19 -10.40 13.16
CA ARG A 202 -14.23 -9.62 13.83
C ARG A 202 -14.47 -8.28 13.12
N ARG A 203 -13.40 -7.55 12.75
CA ARG A 203 -13.55 -6.27 12.02
C ARG A 203 -14.14 -6.49 10.64
N LEU A 204 -13.70 -7.47 9.90
CA LEU A 204 -14.24 -7.79 8.58
C LEU A 204 -15.73 -8.19 8.66
N GLU A 205 -16.11 -8.94 9.68
CA GLU A 205 -17.51 -9.31 9.97
C GLU A 205 -18.37 -8.08 10.31
N LEU A 206 -17.84 -7.11 11.06
CA LEU A 206 -18.53 -5.83 11.37
C LEU A 206 -18.71 -4.94 10.14
N LEU A 207 -17.75 -4.96 9.20
CA LEU A 207 -17.85 -4.20 7.94
C LEU A 207 -18.82 -4.84 6.93
N THR A 208 -19.08 -6.14 7.04
CA THR A 208 -19.94 -6.87 6.09
C THR A 208 -21.36 -6.30 6.02
N PRO A 209 -22.13 -6.10 7.10
CA PRO A 209 -23.48 -5.52 7.02
C PRO A 209 -23.46 -4.06 6.52
N ARG A 210 -22.45 -3.28 6.89
CA ARG A 210 -22.27 -1.91 6.37
C ARG A 210 -22.16 -1.93 4.84
N LEU A 211 -21.28 -2.76 4.30
CA LEU A 211 -21.04 -2.88 2.86
C LEU A 211 -22.13 -3.67 2.12
N ALA A 212 -23.03 -4.37 2.81
CA ALA A 212 -24.23 -4.93 2.21
C ALA A 212 -25.28 -3.86 1.92
N GLY A 213 -25.32 -2.77 2.70
CA GLY A 213 -26.29 -1.68 2.57
C GLY A 213 -25.79 -0.46 1.80
N GLN A 214 -24.48 -0.28 1.63
CA GLN A 214 -23.89 0.86 0.92
C GLN A 214 -22.68 0.44 0.09
N ARG A 215 -22.38 1.20 -0.98
CA ARG A 215 -21.34 0.82 -1.94
C ARG A 215 -19.94 1.01 -1.41
N TYR A 216 -19.68 2.11 -0.69
CA TYR A 216 -18.37 2.47 -0.13
C TYR A 216 -18.40 2.52 1.38
N LEU A 217 -17.22 2.58 2.03
CA LEU A 217 -17.10 2.57 3.49
C LEU A 217 -17.70 3.82 4.13
N VAL A 218 -17.53 4.99 3.50
CA VAL A 218 -18.03 6.27 4.02
C VAL A 218 -18.61 7.09 2.87
N GLY A 219 -19.87 7.50 3.00
CA GLY A 219 -20.55 8.28 1.97
C GLY A 219 -20.81 7.51 0.67
N ASP A 220 -21.05 8.26 -0.41
CA ASP A 220 -21.51 7.74 -1.70
C ASP A 220 -20.39 7.70 -2.78
N THR A 221 -19.17 8.01 -2.40
CA THR A 221 -17.99 8.06 -3.27
C THR A 221 -16.82 7.33 -2.64
N ILE A 222 -15.81 6.99 -3.43
CA ILE A 222 -14.55 6.44 -2.90
C ILE A 222 -13.88 7.48 -2.00
N THR A 223 -13.42 7.04 -0.83
CA THR A 223 -12.66 7.84 0.13
C THR A 223 -11.33 7.15 0.50
N GLU A 224 -10.49 7.84 1.28
CA GLU A 224 -9.27 7.25 1.86
C GLU A 224 -9.55 5.95 2.65
N ALA A 225 -10.74 5.82 3.25
CA ALA A 225 -11.10 4.60 3.97
C ALA A 225 -11.15 3.38 3.03
N ASP A 226 -11.73 3.54 1.83
CA ASP A 226 -11.79 2.49 0.80
C ASP A 226 -10.41 2.13 0.28
N VAL A 227 -9.58 3.14 -0.02
CA VAL A 227 -8.19 2.94 -0.44
C VAL A 227 -7.43 2.10 0.58
N ARG A 228 -7.56 2.41 1.87
CA ARG A 228 -6.83 1.73 2.95
C ARG A 228 -7.29 0.30 3.18
N LEU A 229 -8.59 0.03 3.13
CA LEU A 229 -9.10 -1.33 3.27
C LEU A 229 -8.73 -2.18 2.05
N PHE A 230 -8.90 -1.63 0.83
CA PHE A 230 -8.63 -2.35 -0.41
C PHE A 230 -7.23 -2.95 -0.47
N THR A 231 -6.21 -2.20 -0.03
CA THR A 231 -4.82 -2.67 -0.11
C THR A 231 -4.56 -3.95 0.69
N THR A 232 -5.34 -4.19 1.75
CA THR A 232 -5.29 -5.47 2.48
C THR A 232 -6.16 -6.53 1.82
N LEU A 233 -7.39 -6.19 1.40
CA LEU A 233 -8.30 -7.16 0.78
C LEU A 233 -7.71 -7.76 -0.50
N VAL A 234 -7.09 -6.95 -1.35
CA VAL A 234 -6.50 -7.45 -2.61
C VAL A 234 -5.35 -8.44 -2.40
N ARG A 235 -4.72 -8.41 -1.23
CA ARG A 235 -3.63 -9.33 -0.83
C ARG A 235 -4.12 -10.52 0.00
N PHE A 236 -5.39 -10.51 0.40
CA PHE A 236 -5.87 -11.41 1.45
C PHE A 236 -5.69 -12.88 1.08
N ASP A 237 -6.33 -13.34 0.02
CA ASP A 237 -6.26 -14.74 -0.40
C ASP A 237 -4.90 -15.13 -1.00
N ALA A 238 -4.21 -14.16 -1.64
CA ALA A 238 -2.91 -14.41 -2.25
C ALA A 238 -1.77 -14.60 -1.22
N VAL A 239 -1.89 -13.92 -0.05
CA VAL A 239 -0.81 -13.85 0.93
C VAL A 239 -1.30 -14.07 2.36
N TYR A 240 -2.21 -13.23 2.85
CA TYR A 240 -2.50 -13.21 4.29
C TYR A 240 -3.21 -14.48 4.78
N HIS A 241 -4.07 -15.05 3.96
CA HIS A 241 -4.74 -16.30 4.28
C HIS A 241 -3.73 -17.45 4.48
N GLY A 242 -2.84 -17.69 3.54
CA GLY A 242 -1.87 -18.80 3.63
C GLY A 242 -0.62 -18.43 4.42
N HIS A 243 0.11 -17.40 3.95
CA HIS A 243 1.43 -17.05 4.49
C HIS A 243 1.37 -16.52 5.93
N PHE A 244 0.39 -15.66 6.23
CA PHE A 244 0.18 -15.11 7.58
C PHE A 244 -0.84 -15.89 8.42
N LYS A 245 -1.36 -17.00 7.89
CA LYS A 245 -2.31 -17.87 8.59
C LYS A 245 -3.62 -17.17 9.02
N CYS A 246 -3.99 -16.05 8.39
CA CYS A 246 -5.30 -15.43 8.58
C CYS A 246 -6.37 -16.25 7.81
N ASN A 247 -6.61 -17.50 8.23
CA ASN A 247 -7.24 -18.52 7.42
C ASN A 247 -8.57 -19.06 7.96
N ARG A 248 -9.29 -18.26 8.75
CA ARG A 248 -10.64 -18.61 9.21
C ARG A 248 -11.60 -18.79 8.03
N TRP A 249 -11.49 -17.93 7.03
CA TRP A 249 -12.14 -18.01 5.73
C TRP A 249 -11.36 -17.17 4.70
N LYS A 250 -11.56 -17.43 3.41
CA LYS A 250 -11.00 -16.67 2.32
C LYS A 250 -11.86 -15.43 2.02
N LEU A 251 -11.26 -14.35 1.50
CA LEU A 251 -12.06 -13.22 1.03
C LEU A 251 -13.14 -13.64 0.04
N THR A 252 -12.83 -14.58 -0.84
CA THR A 252 -13.76 -15.14 -1.84
C THR A 252 -14.96 -15.87 -1.23
N GLU A 253 -14.91 -16.27 0.03
CA GLU A 253 -16.01 -16.93 0.75
C GLU A 253 -16.98 -15.94 1.39
N ASN A 254 -16.60 -14.67 1.59
CA ASN A 254 -17.49 -13.62 2.04
C ASN A 254 -18.03 -12.84 0.84
N GLN A 255 -19.24 -13.16 0.39
CA GLN A 255 -19.82 -12.61 -0.84
C GLN A 255 -19.87 -11.08 -0.87
N VAL A 256 -20.15 -10.42 0.27
CA VAL A 256 -20.25 -8.95 0.35
C VAL A 256 -18.88 -8.30 0.22
N LEU A 257 -17.91 -8.75 1.01
CA LEU A 257 -16.54 -8.21 0.97
C LEU A 257 -15.84 -8.56 -0.35
N TRP A 258 -16.11 -9.73 -0.92
CA TRP A 258 -15.59 -10.12 -2.22
C TRP A 258 -16.17 -9.27 -3.35
N ALA A 259 -17.49 -8.99 -3.33
CA ALA A 259 -18.09 -8.07 -4.30
C ALA A 259 -17.52 -6.66 -4.15
N TYR A 260 -17.36 -6.15 -2.92
CA TYR A 260 -16.75 -4.84 -2.64
C TYR A 260 -15.29 -4.76 -3.14
N ALA A 261 -14.49 -5.77 -2.85
CA ALA A 261 -13.11 -5.80 -3.31
C ALA A 261 -13.00 -5.80 -4.85
N ARG A 262 -13.90 -6.52 -5.55
CA ARG A 262 -13.98 -6.54 -7.02
C ARG A 262 -14.46 -5.21 -7.60
N ASP A 263 -15.43 -4.56 -6.97
CA ASP A 263 -15.90 -3.23 -7.38
C ASP A 263 -14.74 -2.23 -7.39
N LEU A 264 -13.98 -2.17 -6.30
CA LEU A 264 -12.79 -1.33 -6.25
C LEU A 264 -11.72 -1.79 -7.25
N TYR A 265 -11.44 -3.09 -7.33
CA TYR A 265 -10.44 -3.62 -8.26
C TYR A 265 -10.74 -3.29 -9.73
N GLN A 266 -12.02 -3.32 -10.13
CA GLN A 266 -12.48 -3.01 -11.49
C GLN A 266 -12.60 -1.49 -11.73
N THR A 267 -12.54 -0.69 -10.67
CA THR A 267 -12.53 0.77 -10.77
C THR A 267 -11.16 1.26 -11.26
N PRO A 268 -11.09 2.06 -12.34
CA PRO A 268 -9.82 2.64 -12.81
C PRO A 268 -9.10 3.40 -11.69
N GLY A 269 -7.80 3.17 -11.55
CA GLY A 269 -6.97 3.71 -10.48
C GLY A 269 -6.71 2.73 -9.33
N PHE A 270 -7.37 1.57 -9.30
CA PHE A 270 -7.14 0.51 -8.31
C PHE A 270 -6.46 -0.73 -8.90
N GLY A 271 -7.18 -1.53 -9.66
CA GLY A 271 -6.68 -2.80 -10.19
C GLY A 271 -5.53 -2.65 -11.18
N ASP A 272 -5.50 -1.53 -11.90
CA ASP A 272 -4.42 -1.14 -12.81
C ASP A 272 -3.09 -0.82 -12.08
N THR A 273 -3.10 -0.74 -10.75
CA THR A 273 -1.91 -0.58 -9.90
C THR A 273 -1.45 -1.87 -9.21
N VAL A 274 -2.22 -2.96 -9.33
CA VAL A 274 -2.01 -4.21 -8.58
C VAL A 274 -1.17 -5.22 -9.35
N ASP A 275 0.00 -5.53 -8.83
CA ASP A 275 0.90 -6.55 -9.35
C ASP A 275 0.96 -7.75 -8.40
N PHE A 276 0.23 -8.83 -8.74
CA PHE A 276 0.19 -10.04 -7.92
C PHE A 276 1.51 -10.84 -7.94
N ASP A 277 2.31 -10.74 -8.99
CA ASP A 277 3.64 -11.37 -9.03
C ASP A 277 4.56 -10.70 -8.00
N HIS A 278 4.64 -9.36 -8.04
CA HIS A 278 5.41 -8.60 -7.05
C HIS A 278 4.92 -8.88 -5.61
N ILE A 279 3.59 -8.91 -5.40
CA ILE A 279 3.02 -9.21 -4.09
C ILE A 279 3.48 -10.58 -3.61
N LYS A 280 3.27 -11.63 -4.39
CA LYS A 280 3.61 -13.01 -3.99
C LYS A 280 5.11 -13.20 -3.81
N ARG A 281 5.93 -12.72 -4.74
CA ARG A 281 7.40 -12.82 -4.65
C ARG A 281 7.93 -12.15 -3.38
N HIS A 282 7.48 -10.95 -3.06
CA HIS A 282 7.92 -10.27 -1.85
C HIS A 282 7.63 -11.11 -0.60
N TYR A 283 6.37 -11.42 -0.35
CA TYR A 283 5.99 -12.09 0.89
C TYR A 283 6.62 -13.46 1.04
N TYR A 284 6.62 -14.27 -0.02
CA TYR A 284 7.12 -15.64 0.06
C TYR A 284 8.65 -15.76 -0.06
N GLN A 285 9.35 -14.77 -0.62
CA GLN A 285 10.80 -14.82 -0.79
C GLN A 285 11.58 -13.96 0.22
N VAL A 286 10.93 -12.99 0.90
CA VAL A 286 11.61 -12.09 1.84
C VAL A 286 11.40 -12.52 3.29
N HIS A 287 10.23 -13.07 3.64
CA HIS A 287 9.93 -13.47 5.01
C HIS A 287 10.47 -14.88 5.33
N ASN A 288 11.79 -15.03 5.37
CA ASN A 288 12.47 -16.32 5.56
C ASN A 288 12.10 -17.02 6.88
N GLY A 289 11.74 -16.27 7.92
CA GLY A 289 11.27 -16.84 9.19
C GLY A 289 9.90 -17.54 9.09
N ILE A 290 9.09 -17.16 8.12
CA ILE A 290 7.76 -17.75 7.87
C ILE A 290 7.83 -18.79 6.76
N ASN A 291 8.58 -18.51 5.69
CA ASN A 291 8.72 -19.36 4.52
C ASN A 291 10.19 -19.61 4.18
N PRO A 292 10.89 -20.46 4.93
CA PRO A 292 12.35 -20.67 4.76
C PRO A 292 12.71 -21.28 3.40
N THR A 293 11.80 -22.00 2.75
CA THR A 293 12.02 -22.58 1.42
C THR A 293 11.94 -21.56 0.30
N ARG A 294 11.40 -20.36 0.54
CA ARG A 294 11.20 -19.28 -0.43
C ARG A 294 10.34 -19.69 -1.64
N ILE A 295 9.59 -20.79 -1.54
CA ILE A 295 8.67 -21.24 -2.59
C ILE A 295 7.52 -20.24 -2.68
N VAL A 296 7.25 -19.75 -3.90
CA VAL A 296 6.09 -18.90 -4.22
C VAL A 296 4.95 -19.80 -4.68
N PRO A 297 3.78 -19.80 -4.00
CA PRO A 297 2.67 -20.68 -4.36
C PRO A 297 2.06 -20.29 -5.72
N LEU A 298 1.48 -21.26 -6.44
CA LEU A 298 0.82 -21.00 -7.74
C LEU A 298 -0.47 -20.19 -7.58
N GLY A 299 -1.35 -20.60 -6.66
CA GLY A 299 -2.63 -19.93 -6.38
C GLY A 299 -2.50 -18.58 -5.66
N PRO A 300 -3.67 -17.94 -5.42
CA PRO A 300 -5.00 -18.34 -5.86
C PRO A 300 -5.25 -18.06 -7.34
N ASP A 301 -6.34 -18.64 -7.91
CA ASP A 301 -6.85 -18.21 -9.20
C ASP A 301 -7.29 -16.74 -9.13
N LEU A 302 -6.79 -15.93 -10.05
CA LEU A 302 -7.03 -14.50 -10.10
C LEU A 302 -8.15 -14.10 -11.09
N ALA A 303 -8.70 -15.03 -11.86
CA ALA A 303 -9.73 -14.73 -12.84
C ALA A 303 -11.00 -14.13 -12.21
N GLY A 304 -11.32 -14.53 -10.98
CA GLY A 304 -12.45 -14.03 -10.23
C GLY A 304 -12.46 -12.52 -9.99
N TRP A 305 -11.32 -11.83 -10.03
CA TRP A 305 -11.25 -10.38 -9.85
C TRP A 305 -11.97 -9.59 -10.95
N LEU A 306 -12.15 -10.16 -12.12
CA LEU A 306 -12.81 -9.52 -13.27
C LEU A 306 -14.26 -9.97 -13.46
N THR A 307 -14.79 -10.82 -12.57
CA THR A 307 -16.21 -11.19 -12.63
C THR A 307 -17.11 -10.05 -12.16
N PRO A 308 -18.35 -9.93 -12.67
CA PRO A 308 -19.29 -8.88 -12.28
C PRO A 308 -19.51 -8.82 -10.77
N HIS A 309 -19.51 -7.64 -10.18
CA HIS A 309 -19.68 -7.43 -8.74
C HIS A 309 -21.08 -6.95 -8.33
N GLU A 310 -21.85 -6.40 -9.30
CA GLU A 310 -23.26 -5.97 -9.16
C GLU A 310 -23.50 -4.93 -8.04
N ARG A 311 -22.46 -4.19 -7.63
CA ARG A 311 -22.60 -3.23 -6.54
C ARG A 311 -23.13 -1.87 -6.97
N GLU A 312 -23.22 -1.60 -8.27
CA GLU A 312 -23.87 -0.41 -8.84
C GLU A 312 -25.31 -0.27 -8.37
N ARG A 313 -25.98 -1.40 -8.09
CA ARG A 313 -27.34 -1.44 -7.54
C ARG A 313 -27.49 -0.76 -6.17
N LEU A 314 -26.40 -0.61 -5.41
CA LEU A 314 -26.39 0.06 -4.10
C LEU A 314 -26.34 1.59 -4.24
N GLY A 315 -26.28 2.12 -5.46
CA GLY A 315 -26.06 3.54 -5.71
C GLY A 315 -24.60 3.94 -5.51
N GLY A 316 -24.37 5.24 -5.33
CA GLY A 316 -23.02 5.79 -5.21
C GLY A 316 -22.29 5.85 -6.56
N ARG A 317 -21.32 6.75 -6.65
CA ARG A 317 -20.49 6.95 -7.84
C ARG A 317 -19.01 6.96 -7.45
N PRO A 318 -18.17 6.13 -8.08
CA PRO A 318 -16.75 6.00 -7.68
C PRO A 318 -16.03 7.35 -7.54
N PHE A 319 -16.29 8.25 -8.46
CA PHE A 319 -15.61 9.56 -8.56
C PHE A 319 -16.51 10.75 -8.23
N GLY A 320 -17.69 10.52 -7.61
CA GLY A 320 -18.68 11.57 -7.35
C GLY A 320 -19.15 12.25 -8.64
N ASP A 321 -19.05 13.57 -8.70
CA ASP A 321 -19.32 14.36 -9.90
C ASP A 321 -18.13 14.41 -10.87
N GLY A 322 -17.02 13.79 -10.50
CA GLY A 322 -15.81 13.74 -11.30
C GLY A 322 -15.82 12.63 -12.37
N SER A 323 -14.65 12.26 -12.82
CA SER A 323 -14.44 11.28 -13.90
C SER A 323 -13.34 10.27 -13.51
N PRO A 324 -13.29 9.09 -14.16
CA PRO A 324 -12.17 8.17 -13.96
C PRO A 324 -10.84 8.80 -14.41
N PRO A 325 -9.69 8.33 -13.85
CA PRO A 325 -8.38 8.71 -14.37
C PRO A 325 -8.22 8.23 -15.82
N GLY A 326 -7.34 8.91 -16.56
CA GLY A 326 -6.96 8.53 -17.93
C GLY A 326 -6.23 7.18 -18.01
N PRO A 327 -5.56 6.83 -19.11
CA PRO A 327 -4.70 5.66 -19.22
C PRO A 327 -3.58 5.67 -18.18
N VAL A 328 -3.05 4.49 -17.85
CA VAL A 328 -1.87 4.38 -16.97
C VAL A 328 -0.69 5.08 -17.65
N HIS A 329 0.10 5.79 -16.86
CA HIS A 329 1.27 6.52 -17.36
C HIS A 329 2.31 5.56 -17.95
N ALA A 330 2.93 5.96 -19.06
CA ALA A 330 3.90 5.11 -19.75
C ALA A 330 5.07 4.73 -18.81
N GLY A 331 5.38 3.43 -18.76
CA GLY A 331 6.39 2.86 -17.87
C GLY A 331 5.89 2.53 -16.46
N GLU A 332 4.64 2.83 -16.16
CA GLU A 332 4.00 2.46 -14.87
C GLU A 332 2.98 1.33 -15.02
N GLU A 333 2.80 0.79 -16.22
CA GLU A 333 1.87 -0.31 -16.46
C GLU A 333 2.25 -1.54 -15.62
N VAL A 334 1.23 -2.19 -15.10
CA VAL A 334 1.42 -3.52 -14.50
C VAL A 334 1.52 -4.51 -15.65
N PRO A 335 2.58 -5.32 -15.70
CA PRO A 335 2.70 -6.34 -16.75
C PRO A 335 1.44 -7.20 -16.82
N PRO A 336 0.99 -7.59 -18.03
CA PRO A 336 -0.13 -8.49 -18.17
C PRO A 336 0.17 -9.75 -17.36
N ARG A 337 -0.83 -10.21 -16.60
CA ARG A 337 -0.72 -11.38 -15.71
C ARG A 337 -0.04 -12.49 -16.49
N GLY A 338 1.15 -12.90 -16.08
CA GLY A 338 1.79 -14.09 -16.61
C GLY A 338 0.79 -15.24 -16.53
N ARG A 339 0.65 -15.99 -17.62
CA ARG A 339 -0.09 -17.27 -17.57
C ARG A 339 0.57 -18.11 -16.48
N PRO A 340 -0.23 -18.84 -15.68
CA PRO A 340 0.29 -19.74 -14.66
C PRO A 340 1.27 -20.75 -15.23
#